data_4ba1e2df246e21e2934857c70588804f
#
_entry.id   4ba1e2df246e21e2934857c70588804f
#
_cell.length_a   1.000
_cell.length_b   1.000
_cell.length_c   1.000
_cell.angle_alpha   90.00
_cell.angle_beta   90.00
_cell.angle_gamma   90.00
#
_symmetry.space_group_name_H-M   'P 1'
#
loop_
_entity.id
_entity.type
_entity.pdbx_description
1 polymer ?
#
loop_
_entity_poly.entity_id
_entity_poly.type
_entity_poly.pdbx_seq_one_letter_code
_entity_poly.pdbx_strand_id
1 'polypeptide(L)'
;MEYLTVRETSEKWGMSIRMVNYYLNTGRIEGAVRKKSEWLIPYTAKSPLDIRKKADTKKSTKRKRNVNKCYMPLIASPCPGSFYEFEHSLADEEERQITRALWHYFRNEEKECCTVSEQCFNSESVQIRLAARLVHAMATVQEGDPAAVLADFNAIALENKKTSDPSAKLYTLVTEGFVSVFFHSESADLSVLRDKISLCQAGIQYYVIYAAAHELY
;
A
#
# COMPACT_ATOMS: atom_id res chain seq x y z
N MET A 1 31.58 -47.20 -3.35
CA MET A 1 30.92 -45.88 -3.23
C MET A 1 30.05 -45.94 -2.01
N GLU A 2 30.16 -44.96 -1.17
CA GLU A 2 29.41 -44.85 0.08
C GLU A 2 28.10 -44.09 -0.21
N TYR A 3 27.00 -44.62 0.29
CA TYR A 3 25.65 -44.06 0.06
C TYR A 3 25.00 -43.67 1.38
N LEU A 4 24.27 -42.58 1.38
CA LEU A 4 23.49 -42.09 2.50
C LEU A 4 22.02 -42.36 2.29
N THR A 5 21.29 -42.56 3.36
CA THR A 5 19.84 -42.55 3.39
C THR A 5 19.30 -41.09 3.31
N VAL A 6 18.02 -40.93 3.06
CA VAL A 6 17.34 -39.60 3.05
C VAL A 6 17.54 -38.89 4.39
N ARG A 7 17.48 -39.65 5.50
CA ARG A 7 17.60 -39.10 6.85
C ARG A 7 19.04 -38.58 7.10
N GLU A 8 20.05 -39.38 6.80
CA GLU A 8 21.45 -38.98 6.94
C GLU A 8 21.79 -37.78 6.03
N THR A 9 21.23 -37.75 4.83
CA THR A 9 21.41 -36.63 3.90
C THR A 9 20.72 -35.36 4.44
N SER A 10 19.57 -35.51 5.06
CA SER A 10 18.86 -34.42 5.72
C SER A 10 19.68 -33.77 6.83
N GLU A 11 20.29 -34.59 7.67
CA GLU A 11 21.19 -34.15 8.75
C GLU A 11 22.49 -33.51 8.19
N LYS A 12 23.13 -34.14 7.21
CA LYS A 12 24.35 -33.63 6.56
C LYS A 12 24.16 -32.28 5.89
N TRP A 13 23.00 -32.04 5.23
CA TRP A 13 22.74 -30.81 4.49
C TRP A 13 22.00 -29.76 5.31
N GLY A 14 21.56 -30.06 6.54
CA GLY A 14 20.82 -29.15 7.41
C GLY A 14 19.46 -28.76 6.85
N MET A 15 18.80 -29.69 6.14
CA MET A 15 17.48 -29.46 5.55
C MET A 15 16.50 -30.56 5.94
N SER A 16 15.19 -30.26 5.84
CA SER A 16 14.16 -31.20 6.22
C SER A 16 14.11 -32.42 5.28
N ILE A 17 13.73 -33.59 5.80
CA ILE A 17 13.50 -34.84 5.03
C ILE A 17 12.56 -34.58 3.85
N ARG A 18 11.54 -33.76 4.05
CA ARG A 18 10.57 -33.38 2.99
C ARG A 18 11.27 -32.68 1.82
N MET A 19 12.23 -31.82 2.09
CA MET A 19 12.97 -31.08 1.07
C MET A 19 13.92 -32.00 0.31
N VAL A 20 14.60 -32.95 1.00
CA VAL A 20 15.45 -33.94 0.34
C VAL A 20 14.62 -34.81 -0.60
N ASN A 21 13.46 -35.30 -0.14
CA ASN A 21 12.53 -36.08 -0.98
C ASN A 21 12.02 -35.28 -2.19
N TYR A 22 11.74 -33.99 -2.03
CA TYR A 22 11.38 -33.13 -3.14
C TYR A 22 12.49 -33.05 -4.20
N TYR A 23 13.75 -32.89 -3.79
CA TYR A 23 14.89 -32.87 -4.71
C TYR A 23 15.16 -34.19 -5.39
N LEU A 24 14.92 -35.32 -4.69
CA LEU A 24 14.99 -36.65 -5.26
C LEU A 24 13.94 -36.88 -6.34
N ASN A 25 12.69 -36.53 -6.04
CA ASN A 25 11.57 -36.69 -6.97
C ASN A 25 11.66 -35.75 -8.19
N THR A 26 12.34 -34.61 -8.04
CA THR A 26 12.58 -33.67 -9.15
C THR A 26 13.91 -33.90 -9.89
N GLY A 27 14.63 -34.98 -9.56
CA GLY A 27 15.88 -35.35 -10.23
C GLY A 27 17.07 -34.39 -10.02
N ARG A 28 17.01 -33.57 -8.97
CA ARG A 28 18.05 -32.54 -8.69
C ARG A 28 19.28 -33.05 -7.92
N ILE A 29 19.27 -34.31 -7.50
CA ILE A 29 20.39 -34.93 -6.81
C ILE A 29 21.04 -35.92 -7.77
N GLU A 30 22.20 -35.54 -8.30
CA GLU A 30 22.93 -36.36 -9.24
C GLU A 30 23.41 -37.65 -8.57
N GLY A 31 23.26 -38.78 -9.28
CA GLY A 31 23.72 -40.09 -8.83
C GLY A 31 22.85 -40.77 -7.76
N ALA A 32 21.72 -40.16 -7.39
CA ALA A 32 20.76 -40.80 -6.49
C ALA A 32 20.10 -42.00 -7.17
N VAL A 33 20.05 -43.15 -6.49
CA VAL A 33 19.48 -44.40 -6.99
C VAL A 33 18.36 -44.86 -6.07
N ARG A 34 17.25 -45.31 -6.64
CA ARG A 34 16.14 -45.88 -5.88
C ARG A 34 16.29 -47.40 -5.83
N LYS A 35 16.49 -47.95 -4.62
CA LYS A 35 16.56 -49.41 -4.42
C LYS A 35 15.37 -49.87 -3.59
N LYS A 36 14.47 -50.64 -4.22
CA LYS A 36 13.17 -51.01 -3.63
C LYS A 36 12.33 -49.75 -3.27
N SER A 37 12.12 -49.51 -1.99
CA SER A 37 11.34 -48.38 -1.48
C SER A 37 12.22 -47.22 -0.96
N GLU A 38 13.55 -47.40 -0.92
CA GLU A 38 14.47 -46.42 -0.31
C GLU A 38 15.33 -45.71 -1.36
N TRP A 39 15.62 -44.46 -1.11
CA TRP A 39 16.57 -43.68 -1.88
C TRP A 39 17.96 -43.80 -1.29
N LEU A 40 18.93 -44.10 -2.15
CA LEU A 40 20.37 -44.14 -1.85
C LEU A 40 21.01 -42.91 -2.53
N ILE A 41 21.63 -42.05 -1.76
CA ILE A 41 22.23 -40.79 -2.20
C ILE A 41 23.74 -40.92 -2.06
N PRO A 42 24.55 -40.72 -3.14
CA PRO A 42 25.98 -40.78 -3.03
C PRO A 42 26.51 -39.83 -1.95
N TYR A 43 27.46 -40.30 -1.13
CA TYR A 43 28.07 -39.45 -0.11
C TYR A 43 28.71 -38.17 -0.68
N THR A 44 29.17 -38.21 -1.94
CA THR A 44 29.79 -37.10 -2.67
C THR A 44 28.77 -36.16 -3.27
N ALA A 45 27.48 -36.48 -3.23
CA ALA A 45 26.42 -35.60 -3.77
C ALA A 45 26.42 -34.25 -3.06
N LYS A 46 26.32 -33.18 -3.83
CA LYS A 46 26.24 -31.81 -3.32
C LYS A 46 24.78 -31.45 -3.09
N SER A 47 24.55 -30.67 -2.03
CA SER A 47 23.24 -30.12 -1.76
C SER A 47 22.79 -29.27 -2.96
N PRO A 48 21.58 -29.52 -3.53
CA PRO A 48 21.04 -28.68 -4.60
C PRO A 48 20.91 -27.24 -4.13
N LEU A 49 21.36 -26.30 -4.96
CA LEU A 49 21.18 -24.88 -4.68
C LEU A 49 19.70 -24.56 -4.55
N ASP A 50 19.30 -24.07 -3.39
CA ASP A 50 17.94 -23.55 -3.19
C ASP A 50 17.80 -22.29 -4.04
N ILE A 51 17.04 -22.39 -5.14
CA ILE A 51 16.76 -21.28 -6.04
C ILE A 51 16.08 -20.11 -5.28
N ARG A 52 15.46 -20.40 -4.15
CA ARG A 52 14.85 -19.37 -3.30
C ARG A 52 15.89 -18.52 -2.56
N LYS A 53 17.06 -19.10 -2.23
CA LYS A 53 18.17 -18.36 -1.59
C LYS A 53 18.94 -17.46 -2.56
N LYS A 54 18.90 -17.68 -3.87
CA LYS A 54 19.46 -16.76 -4.86
C LYS A 54 18.66 -15.45 -5.01
N ALA A 55 17.44 -15.39 -4.47
CA ALA A 55 16.63 -14.16 -4.47
C ALA A 55 17.02 -13.19 -3.34
N ASP A 56 17.76 -13.64 -2.31
CA ASP A 56 18.11 -12.80 -1.16
C ASP A 56 19.29 -11.83 -1.42
N THR A 57 19.97 -11.93 -2.56
CA THR A 57 21.00 -10.96 -2.98
C THR A 57 20.45 -9.86 -3.91
N LYS A 58 19.23 -9.97 -4.38
CA LYS A 58 18.49 -8.81 -4.89
C LYS A 58 17.82 -8.17 -3.68
N LYS A 59 18.24 -6.93 -3.34
CA LYS A 59 17.60 -6.03 -2.37
C LYS A 59 16.17 -6.48 -2.13
N SER A 60 15.81 -6.79 -0.88
CA SER A 60 14.43 -7.08 -0.51
C SER A 60 13.60 -5.92 -1.06
N THR A 61 13.03 -6.10 -2.22
CA THR A 61 11.84 -5.36 -2.58
C THR A 61 10.86 -5.84 -1.52
N LYS A 62 10.77 -5.06 -0.40
CA LYS A 62 9.68 -5.20 0.54
C LYS A 62 8.46 -5.40 -0.36
N ARG A 63 7.83 -6.57 -0.30
CA ARG A 63 6.57 -6.81 -1.00
C ARG A 63 5.76 -5.58 -0.66
N LYS A 64 5.47 -4.73 -1.67
CA LYS A 64 4.59 -3.59 -1.47
C LYS A 64 3.33 -4.21 -0.87
N ARG A 65 3.11 -4.02 0.43
CA ARG A 65 1.88 -4.45 1.07
C ARG A 65 0.79 -3.85 0.20
N ASN A 66 -0.22 -4.63 -0.10
CA ASN A 66 -1.36 -4.09 -0.82
C ASN A 66 -2.03 -3.08 0.14
N VAL A 67 -1.60 -1.83 0.02
CA VAL A 67 -1.95 -0.72 0.90
C VAL A 67 -3.46 -0.57 0.94
N ASN A 68 -4.14 -0.83 -0.18
CA ASN A 68 -5.60 -0.80 -0.26
C ASN A 68 -6.27 -1.74 0.76
N LYS A 69 -5.70 -2.93 0.98
CA LYS A 69 -6.21 -3.84 2.02
C LYS A 69 -5.97 -3.34 3.44
N CYS A 70 -4.94 -2.54 3.66
CA CYS A 70 -4.62 -2.01 4.99
C CYS A 70 -5.53 -0.83 5.36
N TYR A 71 -5.93 0.00 4.40
CA TYR A 71 -6.80 1.15 4.64
C TYR A 71 -8.29 0.81 4.73
N MET A 72 -8.77 -0.19 4.00
CA MET A 72 -10.20 -0.56 4.00
C MET A 72 -10.80 -0.79 5.40
N PRO A 73 -10.12 -1.45 6.36
CA PRO A 73 -10.63 -1.56 7.72
C PRO A 73 -10.79 -0.22 8.44
N LEU A 74 -9.95 0.77 8.13
CA LEU A 74 -10.03 2.10 8.75
C LEU A 74 -11.23 2.89 8.23
N ILE A 75 -11.57 2.72 6.97
CA ILE A 75 -12.76 3.35 6.37
C ILE A 75 -14.04 2.64 6.83
N ALA A 76 -14.07 1.32 6.75
CA ALA A 76 -15.27 0.53 7.02
C ALA A 76 -15.64 0.44 8.51
N SER A 77 -14.65 0.44 9.40
CA SER A 77 -14.84 0.37 10.85
C SER A 77 -13.62 0.92 11.57
N PRO A 78 -13.54 2.23 11.79
CA PRO A 78 -12.40 2.85 12.45
C PRO A 78 -12.23 2.29 13.86
N CYS A 79 -11.24 1.43 14.03
CA CYS A 79 -10.86 0.82 15.29
C CYS A 79 -9.48 1.38 15.71
N PRO A 80 -9.33 1.92 16.91
CA PRO A 80 -8.05 2.49 17.38
C PRO A 80 -6.87 1.54 17.24
N GLY A 81 -7.05 0.25 17.56
CA GLY A 81 -5.98 -0.74 17.43
C GLY A 81 -5.48 -0.90 16.00
N SER A 82 -6.40 -1.06 15.05
CA SER A 82 -6.06 -1.19 13.62
C SER A 82 -5.40 0.07 13.06
N PHE A 83 -5.83 1.24 13.54
CA PHE A 83 -5.23 2.52 13.17
C PHE A 83 -3.77 2.60 13.64
N TYR A 84 -3.50 2.31 14.92
CA TYR A 84 -2.14 2.36 15.46
C TYR A 84 -1.20 1.38 14.77
N GLU A 85 -1.63 0.14 14.54
CA GLU A 85 -0.84 -0.84 13.81
C GLU A 85 -0.52 -0.37 12.40
N PHE A 86 -1.50 0.21 11.72
CA PHE A 86 -1.33 0.71 10.38
C PHE A 86 -0.39 1.93 10.35
N GLU A 87 -0.61 2.94 11.18
CA GLU A 87 0.23 4.12 11.28
C GLU A 87 1.68 3.75 11.55
N HIS A 88 1.94 2.88 12.52
CA HIS A 88 3.30 2.41 12.84
C HIS A 88 3.95 1.59 11.71
N SER A 89 3.16 1.06 10.79
CA SER A 89 3.67 0.33 9.62
C SER A 89 4.20 1.26 8.52
N LEU A 90 3.84 2.53 8.55
CA LEU A 90 4.30 3.54 7.60
C LEU A 90 5.73 3.98 7.96
N ALA A 91 6.58 4.08 6.95
CA ALA A 91 7.97 4.50 7.13
C ALA A 91 8.13 6.02 7.13
N ASP A 92 7.23 6.71 6.41
CA ASP A 92 7.26 8.14 6.18
C ASP A 92 6.42 8.87 7.24
N GLU A 93 6.99 9.89 7.89
CA GLU A 93 6.30 10.65 8.93
C GLU A 93 5.18 11.52 8.36
N GLU A 94 5.37 12.09 7.17
CA GLU A 94 4.33 12.89 6.52
C GLU A 94 3.14 12.03 6.11
N GLU A 95 3.38 10.79 5.61
CA GLU A 95 2.30 9.83 5.38
C GLU A 95 1.56 9.47 6.67
N ARG A 96 2.26 9.38 7.80
CA ARG A 96 1.63 9.17 9.12
C ARG A 96 0.75 10.35 9.50
N GLN A 97 1.22 11.58 9.29
CA GLN A 97 0.42 12.79 9.58
C GLN A 97 -0.87 12.84 8.75
N ILE A 98 -0.80 12.58 7.44
CA ILE A 98 -2.01 12.49 6.63
C ILE A 98 -2.95 11.37 7.10
N THR A 99 -2.39 10.24 7.52
CA THR A 99 -3.18 9.13 8.08
C THR A 99 -3.87 9.54 9.39
N ARG A 100 -3.20 10.31 10.26
CA ARG A 100 -3.79 10.88 11.48
C ARG A 100 -4.89 11.89 11.16
N ALA A 101 -4.67 12.76 10.18
CA ALA A 101 -5.69 13.70 9.74
C ALA A 101 -6.95 12.97 9.27
N LEU A 102 -6.82 11.94 8.44
CA LEU A 102 -7.95 11.10 8.02
C LEU A 102 -8.62 10.35 9.19
N TRP A 103 -7.85 9.92 10.17
CA TRP A 103 -8.41 9.31 11.37
C TRP A 103 -9.31 10.29 12.15
N HIS A 104 -8.86 11.53 12.33
CA HIS A 104 -9.67 12.59 12.94
C HIS A 104 -10.90 12.88 12.10
N TYR A 105 -10.77 12.97 10.79
CA TYR A 105 -11.90 13.15 9.87
C TYR A 105 -13.00 12.10 10.08
N PHE A 106 -12.65 10.80 10.09
CA PHE A 106 -13.62 9.71 10.28
C PHE A 106 -14.22 9.66 11.68
N ARG A 107 -13.69 10.40 12.63
CA ARG A 107 -14.21 10.53 13.99
C ARG A 107 -15.03 11.81 14.19
N ASN A 108 -15.23 12.59 13.13
CA ASN A 108 -15.84 13.92 13.19
C ASN A 108 -15.10 14.85 14.19
N GLU A 109 -13.77 14.81 14.14
CA GLU A 109 -12.87 15.66 14.91
C GLU A 109 -12.24 16.67 13.92
N GLU A 110 -13.07 17.60 13.39
CA GLU A 110 -12.73 18.44 12.24
C GLU A 110 -11.55 19.38 12.54
N LYS A 111 -11.52 19.96 13.74
CA LYS A 111 -10.46 20.90 14.16
C LYS A 111 -9.09 20.21 14.24
N GLU A 112 -9.05 19.02 14.81
CA GLU A 112 -7.87 18.19 14.90
C GLU A 112 -7.42 17.75 13.50
N CYS A 113 -8.37 17.40 12.65
CA CYS A 113 -8.11 17.05 11.26
C CYS A 113 -7.46 18.22 10.52
N CYS A 114 -8.00 19.43 10.60
CA CYS A 114 -7.46 20.63 9.99
C CYS A 114 -6.05 20.93 10.53
N THR A 115 -5.88 20.93 11.85
CA THR A 115 -4.58 21.22 12.49
C THR A 115 -3.48 20.26 12.02
N VAL A 116 -3.78 18.97 11.92
CA VAL A 116 -2.79 17.96 11.50
C VAL A 116 -2.50 18.07 10.00
N SER A 117 -3.52 18.26 9.16
CA SER A 117 -3.33 18.38 7.71
C SER A 117 -2.56 19.62 7.31
N GLU A 118 -2.74 20.75 7.98
CA GLU A 118 -2.03 22.01 7.75
C GLU A 118 -0.49 21.86 7.90
N GLN A 119 -0.02 21.00 8.78
CA GLN A 119 1.41 20.73 8.96
C GLN A 119 2.08 20.19 7.69
N CYS A 120 1.29 19.57 6.81
CA CYS A 120 1.78 18.99 5.55
C CYS A 120 1.63 19.93 4.33
N PHE A 121 1.10 21.14 4.49
CA PHE A 121 0.87 22.05 3.37
C PHE A 121 2.14 22.52 2.67
N ASN A 122 3.27 22.50 3.36
CA ASN A 122 4.57 22.92 2.86
C ASN A 122 5.54 21.74 2.65
N SER A 123 5.04 20.52 2.59
CA SER A 123 5.85 19.32 2.29
C SER A 123 6.62 19.50 0.97
N GLU A 124 7.81 18.91 0.88
CA GLU A 124 8.54 18.82 -0.39
C GLU A 124 7.82 17.92 -1.40
N SER A 125 7.08 16.93 -0.92
CA SER A 125 6.32 16.02 -1.74
C SER A 125 5.00 16.64 -2.24
N VAL A 126 4.88 16.79 -3.56
CA VAL A 126 3.64 17.26 -4.22
C VAL A 126 2.44 16.40 -3.79
N GLN A 127 2.65 15.11 -3.67
CA GLN A 127 1.59 14.15 -3.34
C GLN A 127 1.08 14.33 -1.91
N ILE A 128 1.97 14.63 -0.99
CA ILE A 128 1.61 14.92 0.41
C ILE A 128 0.85 16.25 0.48
N ARG A 129 1.32 17.30 -0.22
CA ARG A 129 0.61 18.59 -0.25
C ARG A 129 -0.80 18.45 -0.80
N LEU A 130 -0.98 17.72 -1.92
CA LEU A 130 -2.29 17.49 -2.51
C LEU A 130 -3.21 16.70 -1.57
N ALA A 131 -2.69 15.64 -0.95
CA ALA A 131 -3.42 14.84 0.03
C ALA A 131 -3.85 15.68 1.24
N ALA A 132 -2.93 16.48 1.79
CA ALA A 132 -3.20 17.36 2.92
C ALA A 132 -4.31 18.37 2.62
N ARG A 133 -4.23 19.04 1.46
CA ARG A 133 -5.25 20.00 1.03
C ARG A 133 -6.62 19.37 0.83
N LEU A 134 -6.67 18.16 0.26
CA LEU A 134 -7.94 17.47 0.07
C LEU A 134 -8.57 17.04 1.40
N VAL A 135 -7.77 16.48 2.32
CA VAL A 135 -8.26 16.09 3.66
C VAL A 135 -8.74 17.30 4.46
N HIS A 136 -7.99 18.41 4.39
CA HIS A 136 -8.40 19.66 5.02
C HIS A 136 -9.72 20.18 4.46
N ALA A 137 -9.86 20.20 3.14
CA ALA A 137 -11.10 20.62 2.48
C ALA A 137 -12.30 19.75 2.88
N MET A 138 -12.11 18.43 3.01
CA MET A 138 -13.16 17.51 3.45
C MET A 138 -13.65 17.86 4.87
N ALA A 139 -12.73 18.14 5.81
CA ALA A 139 -13.08 18.55 7.17
C ALA A 139 -13.77 19.93 7.17
N THR A 140 -13.26 20.88 6.39
CA THR A 140 -13.79 22.24 6.32
C THR A 140 -15.18 22.30 5.69
N VAL A 141 -15.51 21.40 4.74
CA VAL A 141 -16.88 21.25 4.22
C VAL A 141 -17.86 20.95 5.36
N GLN A 142 -17.48 20.10 6.30
CA GLN A 142 -18.33 19.75 7.44
C GLN A 142 -18.50 20.93 8.41
N GLU A 143 -17.47 21.76 8.57
CA GLU A 143 -17.56 22.99 9.36
C GLU A 143 -18.42 24.09 8.69
N GLY A 144 -18.68 23.96 7.39
CA GLY A 144 -19.50 24.91 6.64
C GLY A 144 -18.79 26.20 6.25
N ASP A 145 -17.46 26.18 6.08
CA ASP A 145 -16.68 27.32 5.58
C ASP A 145 -16.36 27.16 4.08
N PRO A 146 -17.19 27.65 3.17
CA PRO A 146 -16.99 27.52 1.73
C PRO A 146 -15.76 28.29 1.22
N ALA A 147 -15.34 29.36 1.89
CA ALA A 147 -14.19 30.13 1.46
C ALA A 147 -12.89 29.36 1.67
N ALA A 148 -12.73 28.69 2.81
CA ALA A 148 -11.59 27.84 3.11
C ALA A 148 -11.54 26.62 2.16
N VAL A 149 -12.68 25.98 1.90
CA VAL A 149 -12.77 24.86 0.94
C VAL A 149 -12.30 25.28 -0.46
N LEU A 150 -12.78 26.42 -0.96
CA LEU A 150 -12.39 26.94 -2.27
C LEU A 150 -10.90 27.34 -2.32
N ALA A 151 -10.34 27.80 -1.20
CA ALA A 151 -8.91 28.09 -1.11
C ALA A 151 -8.05 26.83 -1.30
N ASP A 152 -8.45 25.71 -0.67
CA ASP A 152 -7.76 24.43 -0.85
C ASP A 152 -7.92 23.88 -2.27
N PHE A 153 -9.10 23.96 -2.86
CA PHE A 153 -9.33 23.52 -4.23
C PHE A 153 -8.51 24.33 -5.24
N ASN A 154 -8.41 25.65 -5.03
CA ASN A 154 -7.56 26.49 -5.85
C ASN A 154 -6.06 26.11 -5.68
N ALA A 155 -5.63 25.81 -4.47
CA ALA A 155 -4.25 25.35 -4.22
C ALA A 155 -3.98 24.02 -4.92
N ILE A 156 -4.89 23.05 -4.85
CA ILE A 156 -4.80 21.77 -5.58
C ILE A 156 -4.71 22.01 -7.10
N ALA A 157 -5.56 22.85 -7.65
CA ALA A 157 -5.57 23.16 -9.07
C ALA A 157 -4.27 23.83 -9.51
N LEU A 158 -3.69 24.72 -8.68
CA LEU A 158 -2.43 25.38 -8.94
C LEU A 158 -1.24 24.40 -8.92
N GLU A 159 -1.18 23.52 -7.94
CA GLU A 159 -0.16 22.47 -7.87
C GLU A 159 -0.26 21.52 -9.06
N ASN A 160 -1.48 21.16 -9.46
CA ASN A 160 -1.70 20.26 -10.58
C ASN A 160 -1.22 20.83 -11.93
N LYS A 161 -1.25 22.15 -12.09
CA LYS A 161 -0.66 22.82 -13.27
C LYS A 161 0.87 22.73 -13.32
N LYS A 162 1.52 22.55 -12.19
CA LYS A 162 2.99 22.50 -12.07
C LYS A 162 3.57 21.09 -12.22
N THR A 163 2.74 20.06 -12.08
CA THR A 163 3.17 18.66 -12.13
C THR A 163 2.68 17.94 -13.38
N SER A 164 3.50 17.04 -13.91
CA SER A 164 3.11 16.10 -14.98
C SER A 164 2.60 14.76 -14.46
N ASP A 165 2.52 14.59 -13.14
CA ASP A 165 2.07 13.35 -12.53
C ASP A 165 0.59 13.07 -12.84
N PRO A 166 0.26 11.96 -13.53
CA PRO A 166 -1.13 11.63 -13.84
C PRO A 166 -2.01 11.47 -12.60
N SER A 167 -1.44 11.05 -11.47
CA SER A 167 -2.20 10.87 -10.23
C SER A 167 -2.67 12.18 -9.62
N ALA A 168 -1.95 13.28 -9.87
CA ALA A 168 -2.34 14.61 -9.42
C ALA A 168 -3.65 15.08 -10.08
N LYS A 169 -3.92 14.64 -11.31
CA LYS A 169 -5.19 14.96 -12.00
C LYS A 169 -6.41 14.39 -11.30
N LEU A 170 -6.26 13.30 -10.55
CA LEU A 170 -7.36 12.70 -9.81
C LEU A 170 -7.83 13.60 -8.66
N TYR A 171 -6.90 14.34 -8.04
CA TYR A 171 -7.28 15.33 -7.03
C TYR A 171 -8.16 16.44 -7.62
N THR A 172 -7.85 16.90 -8.83
CA THR A 172 -8.70 17.89 -9.52
C THR A 172 -10.10 17.33 -9.81
N LEU A 173 -10.19 16.09 -10.30
CA LEU A 173 -11.49 15.46 -10.56
C LEU A 173 -12.33 15.32 -9.28
N VAL A 174 -11.70 14.96 -8.16
CA VAL A 174 -12.38 14.88 -6.87
C VAL A 174 -12.87 16.26 -6.43
N THR A 175 -12.03 17.30 -6.53
CA THR A 175 -12.41 18.66 -6.15
C THR A 175 -13.52 19.22 -7.05
N GLU A 176 -13.50 18.92 -8.34
CA GLU A 176 -14.59 19.25 -9.26
C GLU A 176 -15.90 18.55 -8.85
N GLY A 177 -15.82 17.29 -8.42
CA GLY A 177 -16.94 16.55 -7.85
C GLY A 177 -17.51 17.21 -6.60
N PHE A 178 -16.66 17.61 -5.65
CA PHE A 178 -17.09 18.35 -4.46
C PHE A 178 -17.78 19.66 -4.81
N VAL A 179 -17.21 20.45 -5.73
CA VAL A 179 -17.83 21.70 -6.19
C VAL A 179 -19.19 21.44 -6.80
N SER A 180 -19.34 20.39 -7.59
CA SER A 180 -20.62 20.02 -8.19
C SER A 180 -21.68 19.66 -7.14
N VAL A 181 -21.31 18.82 -6.17
CA VAL A 181 -22.26 18.30 -5.17
C VAL A 181 -22.59 19.35 -4.11
N PHE A 182 -21.59 19.99 -3.51
CA PHE A 182 -21.78 20.85 -2.35
C PHE A 182 -22.08 22.31 -2.70
N PHE A 183 -21.66 22.78 -3.89
CA PHE A 183 -21.89 24.15 -4.34
C PHE A 183 -22.92 24.26 -5.48
N HIS A 184 -23.59 23.14 -5.81
CA HIS A 184 -24.62 23.08 -6.84
C HIS A 184 -24.19 23.63 -8.21
N SER A 185 -22.90 23.47 -8.56
CA SER A 185 -22.43 23.80 -9.89
C SER A 185 -22.78 22.67 -10.88
N GLU A 186 -22.90 23.00 -12.16
CA GLU A 186 -23.22 22.00 -13.21
C GLU A 186 -22.21 20.84 -13.20
N SER A 187 -22.76 19.66 -13.29
CA SER A 187 -22.20 18.35 -12.93
C SER A 187 -20.82 18.03 -13.45
N ALA A 188 -19.90 17.75 -12.54
CA ALA A 188 -18.75 16.92 -12.84
C ALA A 188 -19.21 15.48 -13.19
N ASP A 189 -18.64 14.89 -14.21
CA ASP A 189 -18.92 13.49 -14.56
C ASP A 189 -18.20 12.56 -13.57
N LEU A 190 -18.88 12.22 -12.48
CA LEU A 190 -18.37 11.33 -11.43
C LEU A 190 -18.06 9.91 -11.95
N SER A 191 -18.63 9.52 -13.13
CA SER A 191 -18.30 8.23 -13.74
C SER A 191 -16.82 8.17 -14.15
N VAL A 192 -16.29 9.28 -14.63
CA VAL A 192 -14.87 9.42 -14.98
C VAL A 192 -13.97 9.26 -13.74
N LEU A 193 -14.38 9.78 -12.59
CA LEU A 193 -13.66 9.61 -11.34
C LEU A 193 -13.59 8.14 -10.93
N ARG A 194 -14.72 7.45 -10.96
CA ARG A 194 -14.81 6.02 -10.63
C ARG A 194 -13.90 5.17 -11.51
N ASP A 195 -13.91 5.40 -12.82
CA ASP A 195 -13.11 4.63 -13.76
C ASP A 195 -11.60 4.90 -13.61
N LYS A 196 -11.24 6.12 -13.24
CA LYS A 196 -9.85 6.54 -13.07
C LYS A 196 -9.27 6.26 -11.70
N ILE A 197 -10.07 6.09 -10.67
CA ILE A 197 -9.58 5.82 -9.31
C ILE A 197 -8.78 4.50 -9.24
N SER A 198 -9.09 3.55 -10.12
CA SER A 198 -8.33 2.31 -10.27
C SER A 198 -6.90 2.52 -10.80
N LEU A 199 -6.63 3.67 -11.42
CA LEU A 199 -5.31 4.05 -11.92
C LEU A 199 -4.42 4.63 -10.82
N CYS A 200 -4.97 4.99 -9.66
CA CYS A 200 -4.18 5.39 -8.51
C CYS A 200 -3.27 4.24 -8.10
N GLN A 201 -1.98 4.51 -8.04
CA GLN A 201 -1.04 3.55 -7.45
C GLN A 201 -1.29 3.46 -5.94
N ALA A 202 -1.05 2.26 -5.39
CA ALA A 202 -1.21 2.03 -3.97
C ALA A 202 -0.38 3.03 -3.14
N GLY A 203 -0.98 3.67 -2.14
CA GLY A 203 -0.36 4.65 -1.27
C GLY A 203 -1.40 5.54 -0.61
N ILE A 204 -0.91 6.55 0.11
CA ILE A 204 -1.77 7.51 0.80
C ILE A 204 -2.71 8.24 -0.17
N GLN A 205 -2.24 8.50 -1.39
CA GLN A 205 -3.03 9.14 -2.45
C GLN A 205 -4.30 8.38 -2.78
N TYR A 206 -4.18 7.07 -3.04
CA TYR A 206 -5.34 6.23 -3.34
C TYR A 206 -6.36 6.31 -2.21
N TYR A 207 -5.86 6.29 -0.98
CA TYR A 207 -6.70 6.30 0.19
C TYR A 207 -7.46 7.62 0.38
N VAL A 208 -6.76 8.74 0.27
CA VAL A 208 -7.36 10.08 0.38
C VAL A 208 -8.37 10.30 -0.74
N ILE A 209 -8.02 9.97 -1.98
CA ILE A 209 -8.92 10.10 -3.12
C ILE A 209 -10.13 9.18 -2.97
N TYR A 210 -9.94 7.96 -2.48
CA TYR A 210 -11.02 7.02 -2.24
C TYR A 210 -11.96 7.49 -1.14
N ALA A 211 -11.42 7.99 -0.03
CA ALA A 211 -12.20 8.55 1.06
C ALA A 211 -13.04 9.74 0.56
N ALA A 212 -12.42 10.69 -0.14
CA ALA A 212 -13.10 11.83 -0.71
C ALA A 212 -14.16 11.45 -1.76
N ALA A 213 -13.88 10.48 -2.62
CA ALA A 213 -14.85 9.98 -3.58
C ALA A 213 -16.05 9.29 -2.91
N HIS A 214 -15.84 8.64 -1.77
CA HIS A 214 -16.93 8.01 -1.00
C HIS A 214 -17.93 9.04 -0.46
N GLU A 215 -17.47 10.26 -0.14
CA GLU A 215 -18.35 11.35 0.29
C GLU A 215 -19.22 11.90 -0.86
N LEU A 216 -18.89 11.60 -2.11
CA LEU A 216 -19.61 12.06 -3.30
C LEU A 216 -20.70 11.08 -3.78
N TYR A 217 -20.75 9.86 -3.23
CA TYR A 217 -21.70 8.79 -3.59
C TYR A 217 -22.64 8.45 -2.44
#